data_b7face0401d20695da22290993ecf85c
#
_entry.id   b7face0401d20695da22290993ecf85c
#
_cell.length_a   1.000
_cell.length_b   1.000
_cell.length_c   1.000
_cell.angle_alpha   90.00
_cell.angle_beta   90.00
_cell.angle_gamma   90.00
#
_symmetry.space_group_name_H-M   'P 1'
#
loop_
_entity.id
_entity.type
_entity.pdbx_description
1 polymer ?
#
loop_
_entity_poly.entity_id
_entity_poly.type
_entity_poly.pdbx_seq_one_letter_code
_entity_poly.pdbx_strand_id
1 'polypeptide(L)'
;MTHTTAIVLTCVFAALALIAAIFVKKRTLRIVLTLVCAIAALLCMLCIRQTAQDDEIKKEALGRVSDDIEFATDIIENTKFSGSQVTYPYERKQDESYSKLTDAQKKLYDEILPKVQRIEDFTYSAEEYGYSTLDDLLVVMGALNEDHPELELYFLISEVIDGDTTTALQSHYFMPSGGDVKTKEQKDELRHELAVFDAECDAIVAGMPEGLSAYDQYRYLAVMIALRTTYDYGMDGGVQIGTAYGAIEGGLSICQGYSRGFEYLCKKADLWCETVVGLSRNVSHAWNLVRLESGTYHVDVTWSDGSDIPPDGLDWFDYFMLTQDEILIDHDIDNGTVATGTHIDPPI
;
A
#
# COMPACT_ATOMS: atom_id res chain seq x y z
N MET A 1 22.52 1.65 6.23
CA MET A 1 23.75 1.44 7.06
C MET A 1 23.38 0.41 8.12
N THR A 2 24.14 -0.67 8.30
CA THR A 2 23.77 -1.70 9.28
C THR A 2 23.89 -1.18 10.73
N HIS A 3 23.08 -1.71 11.64
CA HIS A 3 23.08 -1.34 13.07
C HIS A 3 24.49 -1.44 13.69
N THR A 4 25.22 -2.53 13.38
CA THR A 4 26.61 -2.72 13.82
C THR A 4 27.55 -1.62 13.31
N THR A 5 27.43 -1.25 12.02
CA THR A 5 28.24 -0.17 11.43
C THR A 5 27.97 1.16 12.11
N ALA A 6 26.72 1.48 12.43
CA ALA A 6 26.33 2.72 13.13
C ALA A 6 26.92 2.80 14.55
N ILE A 7 26.90 1.69 15.30
CA ILE A 7 27.50 1.61 16.63
C ILE A 7 29.01 1.86 16.56
N VAL A 8 29.70 1.18 15.66
CA VAL A 8 31.15 1.34 15.49
C VAL A 8 31.51 2.79 15.15
N LEU A 9 30.80 3.40 14.21
CA LEU A 9 31.03 4.82 13.82
C LEU A 9 30.76 5.77 14.98
N THR A 10 29.72 5.55 15.79
CA THR A 10 29.43 6.35 16.97
C THR A 10 30.61 6.32 17.95
N CYS A 11 31.15 5.14 18.24
CA CYS A 11 32.31 4.99 19.13
C CYS A 11 33.57 5.65 18.55
N VAL A 12 33.79 5.53 17.24
CA VAL A 12 34.94 6.16 16.56
C VAL A 12 34.84 7.69 16.63
N PHE A 13 33.68 8.28 16.32
CA PHE A 13 33.51 9.74 16.39
C PHE A 13 33.62 10.28 17.81
N ALA A 14 33.11 9.57 18.80
CA ALA A 14 33.25 9.94 20.20
C ALA A 14 34.75 9.92 20.63
N ALA A 15 35.51 8.90 20.23
CA ALA A 15 36.95 8.82 20.49
C ALA A 15 37.73 9.94 19.80
N LEU A 16 37.42 10.24 18.54
CA LEU A 16 38.05 11.35 17.79
C LEU A 16 37.74 12.71 18.42
N ALA A 17 36.53 12.93 18.93
CA ALA A 17 36.19 14.15 19.66
C ALA A 17 37.04 14.31 20.92
N LEU A 18 37.24 13.24 21.67
CA LEU A 18 38.09 13.23 22.87
C LEU A 18 39.54 13.51 22.52
N ILE A 19 40.09 12.87 21.50
CA ILE A 19 41.47 13.11 21.00
C ILE A 19 41.64 14.56 20.56
N ALA A 20 40.70 15.13 19.81
CA ALA A 20 40.72 16.51 19.37
C ALA A 20 40.72 17.50 20.58
N ALA A 21 39.91 17.20 21.60
CA ALA A 21 39.84 18.01 22.81
C ALA A 21 41.16 18.03 23.58
N ILE A 22 41.90 16.90 23.58
CA ILE A 22 43.14 16.76 24.36
C ILE A 22 44.37 17.25 23.60
N PHE A 23 44.51 16.87 22.31
CA PHE A 23 45.77 16.98 21.58
C PHE A 23 45.86 18.18 20.61
N VAL A 24 44.73 18.77 20.23
CA VAL A 24 44.75 19.90 19.29
C VAL A 24 45.09 21.21 20.00
N LYS A 25 46.26 21.78 19.70
CA LYS A 25 46.78 22.98 20.39
C LYS A 25 46.05 24.27 20.02
N LYS A 26 45.58 24.42 18.76
CA LYS A 26 44.83 25.64 18.30
C LYS A 26 43.40 25.57 18.87
N ARG A 27 43.06 26.51 19.76
CA ARG A 27 41.73 26.52 20.47
C ARG A 27 40.53 26.45 19.49
N THR A 28 40.57 27.28 18.41
CA THR A 28 39.47 27.30 17.42
C THR A 28 39.34 25.97 16.68
N LEU A 29 40.44 25.40 16.21
CA LEU A 29 40.45 24.13 15.47
C LEU A 29 39.96 22.98 16.38
N ARG A 30 40.38 22.97 17.66
CA ARG A 30 39.91 22.02 18.65
C ARG A 30 38.40 22.07 18.86
N ILE A 31 37.83 23.29 19.01
CA ILE A 31 36.37 23.45 19.18
C ILE A 31 35.64 22.95 17.94
N VAL A 32 36.08 23.33 16.73
CA VAL A 32 35.45 22.90 15.47
C VAL A 32 35.47 21.37 15.33
N LEU A 33 36.62 20.74 15.54
CA LEU A 33 36.73 19.27 15.43
C LEU A 33 35.89 18.56 16.47
N THR A 34 35.85 19.04 17.72
CA THR A 34 35.01 18.45 18.77
C THR A 34 33.52 18.56 18.42
N LEU A 35 33.07 19.70 17.90
CA LEU A 35 31.68 19.91 17.46
C LEU A 35 31.32 18.99 16.29
N VAL A 36 32.18 18.90 15.26
CA VAL A 36 31.94 18.01 14.10
C VAL A 36 31.83 16.56 14.54
N CYS A 37 32.73 16.06 15.37
CA CYS A 37 32.68 14.71 15.88
C CYS A 37 31.45 14.46 16.79
N ALA A 38 31.04 15.45 17.59
CA ALA A 38 29.85 15.35 18.43
C ALA A 38 28.56 15.27 17.57
N ILE A 39 28.47 16.09 16.51
CA ILE A 39 27.34 16.06 15.55
C ILE A 39 27.31 14.70 14.84
N ALA A 40 28.46 14.22 14.36
CA ALA A 40 28.53 12.92 13.69
C ALA A 40 28.12 11.76 14.61
N ALA A 41 28.56 11.78 15.87
CA ALA A 41 28.15 10.80 16.88
C ALA A 41 26.64 10.85 17.14
N LEU A 42 26.05 12.05 17.22
CA LEU A 42 24.60 12.23 17.38
C LEU A 42 23.84 11.66 16.18
N LEU A 43 24.26 11.94 14.95
CA LEU A 43 23.65 11.40 13.75
C LEU A 43 23.73 9.86 13.72
N CYS A 44 24.87 9.28 14.10
CA CYS A 44 25.00 7.84 14.22
C CYS A 44 24.07 7.25 15.29
N MET A 45 23.89 7.91 16.44
CA MET A 45 22.94 7.47 17.47
C MET A 45 21.47 7.53 16.98
N LEU A 46 21.12 8.56 16.21
CA LEU A 46 19.79 8.66 15.59
C LEU A 46 19.57 7.52 14.59
N CYS A 47 20.58 7.20 13.77
CA CYS A 47 20.51 6.05 12.86
C CYS A 47 20.36 4.71 13.60
N ILE A 48 21.07 4.52 14.74
CA ILE A 48 20.93 3.31 15.58
C ILE A 48 19.49 3.19 16.10
N ARG A 49 18.94 4.29 16.60
CA ARG A 49 17.57 4.30 17.11
C ARG A 49 16.56 4.00 16.02
N GLN A 50 16.72 4.60 14.83
CA GLN A 50 15.84 4.36 13.69
C GLN A 50 15.88 2.89 13.26
N THR A 51 17.07 2.31 13.06
CA THR A 51 17.18 0.90 12.67
C THR A 51 16.61 -0.06 13.71
N ALA A 52 16.74 0.23 15.01
CA ALA A 52 16.14 -0.59 16.06
C ALA A 52 14.60 -0.52 16.04
N GLN A 53 14.03 0.64 15.75
CA GLN A 53 12.59 0.82 15.59
C GLN A 53 12.07 0.09 14.34
N ASP A 54 12.78 0.18 13.21
CA ASP A 54 12.44 -0.52 11.98
C ASP A 54 12.49 -2.05 12.16
N ASP A 55 13.47 -2.57 12.92
CA ASP A 55 13.58 -4.01 13.23
C ASP A 55 12.42 -4.49 14.14
N GLU A 56 11.97 -3.65 15.09
CA GLU A 56 10.82 -3.95 15.95
C GLU A 56 9.52 -4.00 15.15
N ILE A 57 9.29 -3.02 14.28
CA ILE A 57 8.14 -2.97 13.35
C ILE A 57 8.10 -4.22 12.48
N LYS A 58 9.21 -4.60 11.84
CA LYS A 58 9.28 -5.80 11.00
C LYS A 58 9.00 -7.08 11.77
N LYS A 59 9.47 -7.18 13.01
CA LYS A 59 9.21 -8.34 13.86
C LYS A 59 7.74 -8.42 14.25
N GLU A 60 7.12 -7.29 14.59
CA GLU A 60 5.69 -7.21 14.87
C GLU A 60 4.87 -7.62 13.66
N ALA A 61 5.13 -7.03 12.48
CA ALA A 61 4.48 -7.32 11.22
C ALA A 61 4.58 -8.82 10.84
N LEU A 62 5.79 -9.38 10.88
CA LEU A 62 5.99 -10.80 10.58
C LEU A 62 5.22 -11.71 11.54
N GLY A 63 5.16 -11.35 12.82
CA GLY A 63 4.40 -12.12 13.83
C GLY A 63 2.90 -12.18 13.55
N ARG A 64 2.35 -11.22 12.79
CA ARG A 64 0.93 -11.18 12.42
C ARG A 64 0.58 -11.98 11.17
N VAL A 65 1.55 -12.23 10.28
CA VAL A 65 1.31 -12.84 8.97
C VAL A 65 2.00 -14.19 8.76
N SER A 66 2.85 -14.65 9.68
CA SER A 66 3.71 -15.84 9.50
C SER A 66 2.92 -17.13 9.25
N ASP A 67 1.84 -17.35 10.00
CA ASP A 67 1.03 -18.56 9.90
C ASP A 67 0.25 -18.59 8.57
N ASP A 68 -0.26 -17.44 8.14
CA ASP A 68 -0.96 -17.29 6.86
C ASP A 68 -0.01 -17.49 5.67
N ILE A 69 1.22 -16.98 5.77
CA ILE A 69 2.27 -17.18 4.76
C ILE A 69 2.61 -18.66 4.64
N GLU A 70 2.81 -19.36 5.76
CA GLU A 70 3.10 -20.79 5.76
C GLU A 70 1.98 -21.58 5.09
N PHE A 71 0.73 -21.30 5.45
CA PHE A 71 -0.45 -21.96 4.89
C PHE A 71 -0.63 -21.67 3.39
N ALA A 72 -0.53 -20.40 2.96
CA ALA A 72 -0.62 -20.04 1.56
C ALA A 72 0.51 -20.67 0.72
N THR A 73 1.73 -20.72 1.27
CA THR A 73 2.86 -21.38 0.65
C THR A 73 2.59 -22.86 0.41
N ASP A 74 2.08 -23.57 1.42
CA ASP A 74 1.74 -24.98 1.30
C ASP A 74 0.69 -25.25 0.23
N ILE A 75 -0.36 -24.42 0.15
CA ILE A 75 -1.38 -24.52 -0.91
C ILE A 75 -0.73 -24.37 -2.29
N ILE A 76 0.04 -23.33 -2.50
CA ILE A 76 0.63 -23.01 -3.80
C ILE A 76 1.67 -24.06 -4.21
N GLU A 77 2.50 -24.55 -3.28
CA GLU A 77 3.52 -25.58 -3.59
C GLU A 77 2.89 -26.93 -3.95
N ASN A 78 1.77 -27.28 -3.33
CA ASN A 78 1.06 -28.54 -3.59
C ASN A 78 0.20 -28.50 -4.86
N THR A 79 -0.14 -27.31 -5.37
CA THR A 79 -1.05 -27.10 -6.51
C THR A 79 -0.44 -26.24 -7.62
N LYS A 80 0.90 -26.24 -7.78
CA LYS A 80 1.60 -25.40 -8.77
C LYS A 80 1.06 -25.59 -10.18
N PHE A 81 0.83 -24.47 -10.85
CA PHE A 81 0.51 -24.46 -12.26
C PHE A 81 1.74 -24.83 -13.08
N SER A 82 1.65 -25.92 -13.86
CA SER A 82 2.76 -26.43 -14.67
C SER A 82 2.92 -25.73 -16.02
N GLY A 83 2.09 -24.74 -16.31
CA GLY A 83 2.17 -23.94 -17.53
C GLY A 83 3.39 -23.02 -17.52
N SER A 84 4.11 -23.00 -18.66
CA SER A 84 5.23 -22.07 -18.87
C SER A 84 4.71 -20.65 -19.03
N GLN A 85 4.52 -19.93 -17.94
CA GLN A 85 4.12 -18.52 -17.95
C GLN A 85 5.35 -17.67 -17.65
N VAL A 86 5.70 -16.80 -18.60
CA VAL A 86 6.78 -15.81 -18.39
C VAL A 86 6.21 -14.68 -17.54
N THR A 87 6.95 -14.28 -16.51
CA THR A 87 6.63 -13.09 -15.72
C THR A 87 6.89 -11.86 -16.58
N TYR A 88 5.86 -11.06 -16.85
CA TYR A 88 6.08 -9.70 -17.29
C TYR A 88 6.34 -8.87 -16.04
N PRO A 89 7.53 -8.26 -15.88
CA PRO A 89 7.68 -7.24 -14.88
C PRO A 89 6.68 -6.15 -15.22
N TYR A 90 5.83 -5.82 -14.28
CA TYR A 90 5.03 -4.61 -14.34
C TYR A 90 6.01 -3.45 -14.26
N GLU A 91 6.32 -2.85 -15.40
CA GLU A 91 6.91 -1.51 -15.39
C GLU A 91 5.78 -0.56 -14.95
N ARG A 92 5.64 -0.37 -13.64
CA ARG A 92 4.87 0.74 -13.09
C ARG A 92 5.41 1.99 -13.75
N LYS A 93 4.63 2.61 -14.62
CA LYS A 93 4.90 3.98 -15.01
C LYS A 93 4.64 4.81 -13.75
N GLN A 94 5.70 5.05 -12.99
CA GLN A 94 5.62 5.98 -11.87
C GLN A 94 5.00 7.26 -12.40
N ASP A 95 4.00 7.77 -11.68
CA ASP A 95 3.36 9.05 -11.94
C ASP A 95 2.62 9.11 -13.30
N GLU A 96 1.95 8.03 -13.72
CA GLU A 96 1.17 8.05 -14.97
C GLU A 96 0.08 9.12 -14.91
N SER A 97 -0.64 9.24 -13.78
CA SER A 97 -1.69 10.23 -13.60
C SER A 97 -1.13 11.63 -13.44
N TYR A 98 0.00 11.79 -12.76
CA TYR A 98 0.77 13.05 -12.74
C TYR A 98 1.10 13.54 -14.16
N SER A 99 1.49 12.63 -15.06
CA SER A 99 1.87 13.01 -16.42
C SER A 99 0.73 13.67 -17.21
N LYS A 100 -0.51 13.35 -16.90
CA LYS A 100 -1.75 13.87 -17.53
C LYS A 100 -2.18 15.24 -16.99
N LEU A 101 -1.60 15.69 -15.87
CA LEU A 101 -1.93 16.96 -15.23
C LEU A 101 -1.39 18.17 -16.01
N THR A 102 -2.10 19.30 -15.92
CA THR A 102 -1.61 20.62 -16.37
C THR A 102 -0.44 21.11 -15.51
N ASP A 103 0.32 22.09 -15.96
CA ASP A 103 1.44 22.65 -15.19
C ASP A 103 1.00 23.25 -13.83
N ALA A 104 -0.22 23.84 -13.76
CA ALA A 104 -0.78 24.34 -12.52
C ALA A 104 -1.12 23.19 -11.54
N GLN A 105 -1.75 22.14 -12.03
CA GLN A 105 -2.08 20.93 -11.27
C GLN A 105 -0.84 20.18 -10.79
N LYS A 106 0.21 20.06 -11.63
CA LYS A 106 1.50 19.48 -11.23
C LYS A 106 2.14 20.24 -10.07
N LYS A 107 2.07 21.57 -10.10
CA LYS A 107 2.59 22.38 -9.00
C LYS A 107 1.83 22.11 -7.68
N LEU A 108 0.51 21.95 -7.75
CA LEU A 108 -0.31 21.57 -6.58
C LEU A 108 0.03 20.15 -6.10
N TYR A 109 0.18 19.20 -7.01
CA TYR A 109 0.58 17.83 -6.70
C TYR A 109 1.92 17.79 -5.95
N ASP A 110 2.94 18.47 -6.49
CA ASP A 110 4.28 18.56 -5.91
C ASP A 110 4.29 19.26 -4.54
N GLU A 111 3.33 20.15 -4.28
CA GLU A 111 3.16 20.82 -2.99
C GLU A 111 2.43 19.93 -1.97
N ILE A 112 1.40 19.19 -2.40
CA ILE A 112 0.50 18.44 -1.51
C ILE A 112 1.10 17.11 -1.09
N LEU A 113 1.64 16.34 -2.03
CA LEU A 113 2.17 14.99 -1.76
C LEU A 113 3.12 14.96 -0.55
N PRO A 114 4.15 15.83 -0.45
CA PRO A 114 5.03 15.83 0.70
C PRO A 114 4.34 16.20 2.02
N LYS A 115 3.28 17.03 1.98
CA LYS A 115 2.49 17.38 3.19
C LYS A 115 1.71 16.16 3.67
N VAL A 116 1.03 15.46 2.75
CA VAL A 116 0.27 14.24 3.08
C VAL A 116 1.18 13.16 3.62
N GLN A 117 2.30 12.88 2.97
CA GLN A 117 3.29 11.89 3.42
C GLN A 117 3.87 12.19 4.81
N ARG A 118 3.96 13.48 5.19
CA ARG A 118 4.39 13.89 6.54
C ARG A 118 3.24 14.05 7.52
N ILE A 119 1.99 13.83 7.09
CA ILE A 119 0.77 14.00 7.89
C ILE A 119 0.70 15.44 8.44
N GLU A 120 0.95 16.42 7.58
CA GLU A 120 0.88 17.86 7.88
C GLU A 120 -0.48 18.41 7.48
N ASP A 121 -1.12 19.18 8.39
CA ASP A 121 -2.40 19.82 8.09
C ASP A 121 -2.19 20.94 7.07
N PHE A 122 -3.15 21.06 6.15
CA PHE A 122 -3.22 22.18 5.22
C PHE A 122 -4.66 22.56 4.91
N THR A 123 -4.85 23.80 4.46
CA THR A 123 -6.13 24.33 4.01
C THR A 123 -5.88 25.22 2.79
N TYR A 124 -6.69 25.04 1.75
CA TYR A 124 -6.71 25.87 0.56
C TYR A 124 -8.04 26.59 0.50
N SER A 125 -8.05 27.91 0.72
CA SER A 125 -9.28 28.71 0.71
C SER A 125 -9.61 29.24 -0.68
N ALA A 126 -10.90 29.35 -1.00
CA ALA A 126 -11.38 29.94 -2.25
C ALA A 126 -10.99 31.44 -2.36
N GLU A 127 -10.89 32.15 -1.22
CA GLU A 127 -10.45 33.54 -1.18
C GLU A 127 -8.98 33.72 -1.59
N GLU A 128 -8.11 32.80 -1.14
CA GLU A 128 -6.67 32.86 -1.38
C GLU A 128 -6.27 32.26 -2.74
N TYR A 129 -6.88 31.11 -3.11
CA TYR A 129 -6.48 30.32 -4.27
C TYR A 129 -7.47 30.40 -5.44
N GLY A 130 -8.72 30.84 -5.21
CA GLY A 130 -9.81 30.90 -6.19
C GLY A 130 -10.50 29.55 -6.45
N TYR A 131 -11.72 29.59 -6.99
CA TYR A 131 -12.52 28.39 -7.26
C TYR A 131 -11.85 27.42 -8.25
N SER A 132 -11.25 27.97 -9.33
CA SER A 132 -10.55 27.13 -10.31
C SER A 132 -9.41 26.32 -9.68
N THR A 133 -8.75 26.88 -8.68
CA THR A 133 -7.67 26.18 -7.96
C THR A 133 -8.24 25.10 -7.02
N LEU A 134 -9.42 25.30 -6.42
CA LEU A 134 -10.08 24.25 -5.64
C LEU A 134 -10.54 23.10 -6.53
N ASP A 135 -11.09 23.39 -7.72
CA ASP A 135 -11.43 22.34 -8.71
C ASP A 135 -10.16 21.59 -9.18
N ASP A 136 -9.07 22.31 -9.46
CA ASP A 136 -7.79 21.72 -9.79
C ASP A 136 -7.25 20.83 -8.67
N LEU A 137 -7.48 21.20 -7.40
CA LEU A 137 -7.07 20.38 -6.25
C LEU A 137 -7.83 19.05 -6.20
N LEU A 138 -9.13 19.03 -6.52
CA LEU A 138 -9.90 17.77 -6.59
C LEU A 138 -9.37 16.85 -7.70
N VAL A 139 -9.00 17.41 -8.85
CA VAL A 139 -8.35 16.65 -9.95
C VAL A 139 -7.00 16.10 -9.49
N VAL A 140 -6.20 16.91 -8.79
CA VAL A 140 -4.90 16.50 -8.23
C VAL A 140 -5.06 15.39 -7.19
N MET A 141 -6.11 15.44 -6.36
CA MET A 141 -6.38 14.37 -5.39
C MET A 141 -6.70 13.04 -6.08
N GLY A 142 -7.47 13.06 -7.18
CA GLY A 142 -7.68 11.86 -8.00
C GLY A 142 -6.36 11.29 -8.50
N ALA A 143 -5.50 12.13 -9.08
CA ALA A 143 -4.19 11.70 -9.56
C ALA A 143 -3.28 11.19 -8.43
N LEU A 144 -3.29 11.82 -7.25
CA LEU A 144 -2.55 11.36 -6.09
C LEU A 144 -2.99 9.97 -5.63
N ASN A 145 -4.30 9.71 -5.57
CA ASN A 145 -4.82 8.40 -5.16
C ASN A 145 -4.52 7.30 -6.18
N GLU A 146 -4.53 7.62 -7.49
CA GLU A 146 -4.14 6.66 -8.53
C GLU A 146 -2.64 6.34 -8.49
N ASP A 147 -1.78 7.36 -8.34
CA ASP A 147 -0.33 7.18 -8.29
C ASP A 147 0.13 6.64 -6.92
N HIS A 148 -0.58 6.97 -5.83
CA HIS A 148 -0.28 6.65 -4.44
C HIS A 148 -1.49 6.06 -3.72
N PRO A 149 -1.94 4.84 -4.05
CA PRO A 149 -3.13 4.22 -3.45
C PRO A 149 -3.03 4.06 -1.93
N GLU A 150 -1.82 4.05 -1.38
CA GLU A 150 -1.59 4.03 0.07
C GLU A 150 -2.15 5.26 0.79
N LEU A 151 -2.35 6.38 0.11
CA LEU A 151 -2.90 7.60 0.73
C LEU A 151 -4.35 7.42 1.17
N GLU A 152 -5.13 6.63 0.45
CA GLU A 152 -6.52 6.34 0.78
C GLU A 152 -6.69 5.63 2.13
N LEU A 153 -5.61 5.02 2.66
CA LEU A 153 -5.63 4.34 3.96
C LEU A 153 -5.78 5.31 5.13
N TYR A 154 -5.39 6.58 4.97
CA TYR A 154 -5.30 7.49 6.10
C TYR A 154 -5.63 8.96 5.79
N PHE A 155 -5.93 9.29 4.53
CA PHE A 155 -6.07 10.67 4.09
C PHE A 155 -7.21 10.84 3.10
N LEU A 156 -7.94 11.94 3.25
CA LEU A 156 -8.89 12.46 2.27
C LEU A 156 -8.92 14.01 2.33
N ILE A 157 -9.51 14.61 1.32
CA ILE A 157 -9.86 16.04 1.35
C ILE A 157 -11.29 16.18 1.88
N SER A 158 -11.48 17.12 2.81
CA SER A 158 -12.80 17.54 3.26
C SER A 158 -13.10 18.99 2.86
N GLU A 159 -14.37 19.24 2.53
CA GLU A 159 -14.83 20.59 2.19
C GLU A 159 -15.16 21.39 3.45
N VAL A 160 -14.80 22.67 3.45
CA VAL A 160 -15.27 23.66 4.43
C VAL A 160 -16.39 24.44 3.78
N ILE A 161 -17.61 24.28 4.30
CA ILE A 161 -18.83 24.82 3.71
C ILE A 161 -19.34 25.97 4.59
N ASP A 162 -19.67 27.11 3.97
CA ASP A 162 -20.40 28.21 4.59
C ASP A 162 -21.72 28.45 3.80
N GLY A 163 -22.84 28.17 4.45
CA GLY A 163 -24.14 28.10 3.78
C GLY A 163 -24.17 27.00 2.72
N ASP A 164 -24.39 27.36 1.46
CA ASP A 164 -24.42 26.46 0.30
C ASP A 164 -23.12 26.54 -0.53
N THR A 165 -22.06 27.16 -0.01
CA THR A 165 -20.84 27.45 -0.76
C THR A 165 -19.62 26.77 -0.11
N THR A 166 -18.86 26.04 -0.90
CA THR A 166 -17.52 25.54 -0.48
C THR A 166 -16.57 26.72 -0.44
N THR A 167 -16.06 27.04 0.76
CA THR A 167 -15.15 28.16 1.01
C THR A 167 -13.68 27.75 1.07
N ALA A 168 -13.41 26.48 1.38
CA ALA A 168 -12.08 25.92 1.39
C ALA A 168 -12.11 24.39 1.25
N LEU A 169 -10.95 23.82 0.92
CA LEU A 169 -10.65 22.40 1.02
C LEU A 169 -9.52 22.21 2.04
N GLN A 170 -9.65 21.22 2.90
CA GLN A 170 -8.67 20.95 3.96
C GLN A 170 -8.31 19.48 4.05
N SER A 171 -7.09 19.21 4.54
CA SER A 171 -6.66 17.86 4.86
C SER A 171 -7.49 17.25 5.98
N HIS A 172 -7.85 16.00 5.81
CA HIS A 172 -8.47 15.19 6.84
C HIS A 172 -7.71 13.88 6.97
N TYR A 173 -7.16 13.63 8.15
CA TYR A 173 -6.45 12.40 8.48
C TYR A 173 -7.28 11.53 9.41
N PHE A 174 -7.22 10.23 9.20
CA PHE A 174 -7.91 9.21 10.00
C PHE A 174 -7.02 8.00 10.21
N MET A 175 -7.29 7.24 11.27
CA MET A 175 -6.63 5.96 11.51
C MET A 175 -7.19 4.91 10.55
N PRO A 176 -6.37 4.08 9.89
CA PRO A 176 -6.86 2.95 9.10
C PRO A 176 -7.77 2.02 9.90
N SER A 177 -7.49 1.84 11.20
CA SER A 177 -8.34 1.10 12.15
C SER A 177 -9.62 1.83 12.56
N GLY A 178 -9.76 3.11 12.19
CA GLY A 178 -10.92 3.97 12.45
C GLY A 178 -10.67 5.11 13.45
N GLY A 179 -11.27 6.25 13.17
CA GLY A 179 -11.21 7.44 14.01
C GLY A 179 -10.36 8.59 13.44
N ASP A 180 -10.78 9.82 13.77
CA ASP A 180 -10.10 11.05 13.32
C ASP A 180 -8.73 11.24 13.97
N VAL A 181 -7.78 11.75 13.20
CA VAL A 181 -6.43 12.09 13.66
C VAL A 181 -6.27 13.60 13.72
N LYS A 182 -6.21 14.16 14.94
CA LYS A 182 -6.17 15.61 15.19
C LYS A 182 -4.98 16.05 16.03
N THR A 183 -4.50 15.19 16.94
CA THR A 183 -3.39 15.55 17.84
C THR A 183 -2.06 15.03 17.30
N LYS A 184 -0.97 15.56 17.86
CA LYS A 184 0.37 15.10 17.52
C LYS A 184 0.57 13.63 17.90
N GLU A 185 0.07 13.23 19.04
CA GLU A 185 0.15 11.86 19.55
C GLU A 185 -0.58 10.89 18.61
N GLN A 186 -1.79 11.25 18.15
CA GLN A 186 -2.54 10.48 17.15
C GLN A 186 -1.81 10.41 15.80
N LYS A 187 -1.13 11.49 15.39
CA LYS A 187 -0.30 11.46 14.16
C LYS A 187 0.92 10.54 14.30
N ASP A 188 1.52 10.46 15.49
CA ASP A 188 2.62 9.55 15.74
C ASP A 188 2.14 8.09 15.79
N GLU A 189 0.95 7.83 16.34
CA GLU A 189 0.27 6.53 16.32
C GLU A 189 -0.08 6.11 14.89
N LEU A 190 -0.67 7.00 14.09
CA LEU A 190 -0.95 6.76 12.67
C LEU A 190 0.31 6.37 11.89
N ARG A 191 1.43 7.05 12.10
CA ARG A 191 2.70 6.69 11.43
C ARG A 191 3.17 5.30 11.81
N HIS A 192 2.97 4.91 13.06
CA HIS A 192 3.32 3.57 13.52
C HIS A 192 2.41 2.51 12.88
N GLU A 193 1.09 2.71 12.91
CA GLU A 193 0.11 1.80 12.29
C GLU A 193 0.38 1.59 10.80
N LEU A 194 0.61 2.69 10.05
CA LEU A 194 0.96 2.61 8.63
C LEU A 194 2.28 1.87 8.38
N ALA A 195 3.28 2.08 9.24
CA ALA A 195 4.57 1.41 9.09
C ALA A 195 4.47 -0.10 9.37
N VAL A 196 3.64 -0.51 10.34
CA VAL A 196 3.37 -1.93 10.61
C VAL A 196 2.62 -2.55 9.44
N PHE A 197 1.55 -1.92 8.96
CA PHE A 197 0.80 -2.39 7.79
C PHE A 197 1.67 -2.54 6.54
N ASP A 198 2.51 -1.56 6.24
CA ASP A 198 3.43 -1.62 5.11
C ASP A 198 4.44 -2.77 5.25
N ALA A 199 4.95 -2.99 6.46
CA ALA A 199 5.85 -4.10 6.76
C ALA A 199 5.16 -5.48 6.70
N GLU A 200 3.86 -5.58 7.04
CA GLU A 200 3.07 -6.80 6.85
C GLU A 200 2.91 -7.13 5.37
N CYS A 201 2.56 -6.15 4.55
CA CYS A 201 2.47 -6.33 3.11
C CYS A 201 3.82 -6.75 2.50
N ASP A 202 4.92 -6.15 2.95
CA ASP A 202 6.28 -6.54 2.54
C ASP A 202 6.62 -7.98 2.98
N ALA A 203 6.21 -8.38 4.18
CA ALA A 203 6.41 -9.75 4.67
C ALA A 203 5.60 -10.78 3.89
N ILE A 204 4.34 -10.47 3.53
CA ILE A 204 3.50 -11.30 2.68
C ILE A 204 4.17 -11.53 1.32
N VAL A 205 4.62 -10.46 0.67
CA VAL A 205 5.29 -10.55 -0.64
C VAL A 205 6.62 -11.30 -0.55
N ALA A 206 7.41 -11.05 0.50
CA ALA A 206 8.69 -11.73 0.72
C ALA A 206 8.52 -13.22 1.09
N GLY A 207 7.37 -13.61 1.64
CA GLY A 207 7.01 -15.00 1.95
C GLY A 207 6.61 -15.83 0.72
N MET A 208 6.41 -15.19 -0.43
CA MET A 208 6.08 -15.87 -1.68
C MET A 208 7.20 -16.82 -2.09
N PRO A 209 6.91 -18.11 -2.41
CA PRO A 209 7.93 -19.06 -2.83
C PRO A 209 8.71 -18.60 -4.06
N GLU A 210 10.03 -18.86 -4.07
CA GLU A 210 10.87 -18.48 -5.20
C GLU A 210 10.52 -19.28 -6.47
N GLY A 211 10.61 -18.63 -7.62
CA GLY A 211 10.46 -19.26 -8.94
C GLY A 211 9.03 -19.57 -9.34
N LEU A 212 8.04 -18.99 -8.67
CA LEU A 212 6.65 -19.09 -9.09
C LEU A 212 6.42 -18.43 -10.47
N SER A 213 5.51 -19.01 -11.27
CA SER A 213 4.96 -18.36 -12.44
C SER A 213 4.16 -17.11 -12.04
N ALA A 214 3.94 -16.16 -12.96
CA ALA A 214 3.07 -15.01 -12.69
C ALA A 214 1.65 -15.45 -12.27
N TYR A 215 1.13 -16.52 -12.88
CA TYR A 215 -0.13 -17.14 -12.50
C TYR A 215 -0.14 -17.55 -11.02
N ASP A 216 0.88 -18.28 -10.55
CA ASP A 216 0.96 -18.73 -9.17
C ASP A 216 1.27 -17.60 -8.18
N GLN A 217 1.96 -16.54 -8.62
CA GLN A 217 2.17 -15.34 -7.79
C GLN A 217 0.82 -14.65 -7.52
N TYR A 218 -0.01 -14.44 -8.54
CA TYR A 218 -1.38 -13.90 -8.35
C TYR A 218 -2.24 -14.82 -7.47
N ARG A 219 -2.13 -16.16 -7.64
CA ARG A 219 -2.84 -17.11 -6.78
C ARG A 219 -2.45 -16.98 -5.33
N TYR A 220 -1.14 -16.93 -5.05
CA TYR A 220 -0.64 -16.75 -3.70
C TYR A 220 -1.23 -15.49 -3.04
N LEU A 221 -1.21 -14.36 -3.75
CA LEU A 221 -1.74 -13.11 -3.23
C LEU A 221 -3.27 -13.15 -3.05
N ALA A 222 -4.00 -13.82 -3.95
CA ALA A 222 -5.45 -14.02 -3.79
C ALA A 222 -5.76 -14.87 -2.56
N VAL A 223 -5.01 -15.96 -2.34
CA VAL A 223 -5.12 -16.80 -1.14
C VAL A 223 -4.84 -16.00 0.12
N MET A 224 -3.79 -15.16 0.13
CA MET A 224 -3.47 -14.32 1.28
C MET A 224 -4.62 -13.36 1.64
N ILE A 225 -5.27 -12.74 0.65
CA ILE A 225 -6.44 -11.88 0.90
C ILE A 225 -7.59 -12.69 1.49
N ALA A 226 -7.92 -13.83 0.90
CA ALA A 226 -9.05 -14.64 1.35
C ALA A 226 -8.81 -15.28 2.73
N LEU A 227 -7.58 -15.64 3.09
CA LEU A 227 -7.23 -16.13 4.44
C LEU A 227 -7.42 -15.06 5.53
N ARG A 228 -7.16 -13.80 5.19
CA ARG A 228 -7.12 -12.70 6.16
C ARG A 228 -8.43 -11.94 6.26
N THR A 229 -9.36 -12.17 5.33
CA THR A 229 -10.58 -11.37 5.18
C THR A 229 -11.83 -12.21 5.35
N THR A 230 -12.82 -11.66 6.02
CA THR A 230 -14.19 -12.19 6.05
C THR A 230 -15.13 -11.14 5.46
N TYR A 231 -16.08 -11.55 4.62
CA TYR A 231 -17.01 -10.61 4.00
C TYR A 231 -17.98 -10.00 5.03
N ASP A 232 -18.02 -8.69 5.10
CA ASP A 232 -18.88 -7.93 6.02
C ASP A 232 -20.27 -7.65 5.41
N TYR A 233 -21.16 -8.61 5.54
CA TYR A 233 -22.56 -8.46 5.08
C TYR A 233 -23.34 -7.38 5.85
N GLY A 234 -22.94 -7.10 7.08
CA GLY A 234 -23.61 -6.12 7.95
C GLY A 234 -23.15 -4.69 7.70
N MET A 235 -22.01 -4.49 7.02
CA MET A 235 -21.31 -3.21 6.91
C MET A 235 -21.01 -2.59 8.29
N ASP A 236 -20.72 -3.43 9.28
CA ASP A 236 -20.48 -3.02 10.68
C ASP A 236 -19.04 -2.61 10.95
N GLY A 237 -18.11 -2.95 10.06
CA GLY A 237 -16.67 -2.72 10.21
C GLY A 237 -16.20 -1.28 9.98
N GLY A 238 -17.10 -0.33 9.71
CA GLY A 238 -16.75 1.09 9.51
C GLY A 238 -16.13 1.38 8.13
N VAL A 239 -15.41 2.50 8.02
CA VAL A 239 -14.86 2.98 6.72
C VAL A 239 -13.77 2.09 6.16
N GLN A 240 -13.03 1.38 7.01
CA GLN A 240 -11.91 0.52 6.60
C GLN A 240 -12.33 -0.69 5.75
N ILE A 241 -13.60 -1.16 5.84
CA ILE A 241 -14.06 -2.34 5.08
C ILE A 241 -13.96 -2.19 3.56
N GLY A 242 -13.87 -0.97 3.05
CA GLY A 242 -13.65 -0.67 1.63
C GLY A 242 -12.19 -0.42 1.25
N THR A 243 -11.23 -0.62 2.14
CA THR A 243 -9.81 -0.31 1.92
C THR A 243 -8.94 -1.56 1.93
N ALA A 244 -7.70 -1.45 1.41
CA ALA A 244 -6.72 -2.51 1.50
C ALA A 244 -6.40 -2.89 2.97
N TYR A 245 -6.43 -1.92 3.89
CA TYR A 245 -6.22 -2.18 5.31
C TYR A 245 -7.31 -3.11 5.87
N GLY A 246 -8.58 -2.85 5.57
CA GLY A 246 -9.70 -3.70 6.01
C GLY A 246 -9.55 -5.15 5.55
N ALA A 247 -9.08 -5.36 4.33
CA ALA A 247 -8.86 -6.69 3.78
C ALA A 247 -7.61 -7.40 4.35
N ILE A 248 -6.53 -6.68 4.59
CA ILE A 248 -5.24 -7.29 4.98
C ILE A 248 -5.10 -7.39 6.50
N GLU A 249 -5.46 -6.35 7.24
CA GLU A 249 -5.24 -6.26 8.69
C GLU A 249 -6.54 -6.29 9.50
N GLY A 250 -7.61 -5.66 8.99
CA GLY A 250 -8.87 -5.51 9.73
C GLY A 250 -9.71 -6.77 9.84
N GLY A 251 -9.50 -7.75 8.99
CA GLY A 251 -10.21 -9.03 8.99
C GLY A 251 -11.68 -8.98 8.53
N LEU A 252 -12.22 -7.80 8.27
CA LEU A 252 -13.60 -7.60 7.75
C LEU A 252 -13.56 -6.66 6.54
N SER A 253 -14.19 -7.06 5.43
CA SER A 253 -14.20 -6.25 4.22
C SER A 253 -15.42 -6.51 3.33
N ILE A 254 -15.69 -5.57 2.44
CA ILE A 254 -16.61 -5.72 1.31
C ILE A 254 -15.82 -5.91 0.01
N CYS A 255 -16.50 -6.17 -1.10
CA CYS A 255 -15.86 -6.40 -2.40
C CYS A 255 -14.81 -5.33 -2.78
N GLN A 256 -15.07 -4.06 -2.47
CA GLN A 256 -14.13 -2.97 -2.71
C GLN A 256 -12.82 -3.14 -1.91
N GLY A 257 -12.88 -3.57 -0.65
CA GLY A 257 -11.69 -3.81 0.15
C GLY A 257 -10.92 -5.05 -0.30
N TYR A 258 -11.61 -6.15 -0.65
CA TYR A 258 -10.98 -7.32 -1.27
C TYR A 258 -10.20 -6.95 -2.52
N SER A 259 -10.83 -6.23 -3.46
CA SER A 259 -10.18 -5.82 -4.70
C SER A 259 -8.99 -4.87 -4.47
N ARG A 260 -9.11 -3.93 -3.55
CA ARG A 260 -8.02 -2.98 -3.19
C ARG A 260 -6.88 -3.66 -2.45
N GLY A 261 -7.19 -4.60 -1.55
CA GLY A 261 -6.18 -5.40 -0.85
C GLY A 261 -5.35 -6.23 -1.82
N PHE A 262 -6.03 -6.91 -2.74
CA PHE A 262 -5.37 -7.70 -3.78
C PHE A 262 -4.53 -6.82 -4.71
N GLU A 263 -5.07 -5.69 -5.19
CA GLU A 263 -4.34 -4.72 -6.02
C GLU A 263 -3.11 -4.17 -5.30
N TYR A 264 -3.24 -3.84 -4.01
CA TYR A 264 -2.14 -3.33 -3.20
C TYR A 264 -0.99 -4.34 -3.09
N LEU A 265 -1.30 -5.59 -2.77
CA LEU A 265 -0.30 -6.66 -2.71
C LEU A 265 0.33 -6.96 -4.08
N CYS A 266 -0.47 -6.95 -5.17
CA CYS A 266 0.05 -7.08 -6.52
C CYS A 266 1.07 -5.97 -6.85
N LYS A 267 0.74 -4.71 -6.54
CA LYS A 267 1.66 -3.57 -6.74
C LYS A 267 2.94 -3.71 -5.93
N LYS A 268 2.84 -4.18 -4.68
CA LYS A 268 4.01 -4.51 -3.84
C LYS A 268 4.88 -5.62 -4.42
N ALA A 269 4.29 -6.57 -5.12
CA ALA A 269 4.97 -7.69 -5.78
C ALA A 269 5.44 -7.38 -7.22
N ASP A 270 5.37 -6.12 -7.67
CA ASP A 270 5.64 -5.70 -9.04
C ASP A 270 4.76 -6.42 -10.09
N LEU A 271 3.54 -6.81 -9.71
CA LEU A 271 2.55 -7.42 -10.58
C LEU A 271 1.51 -6.39 -11.04
N TRP A 272 1.15 -6.43 -12.33
CA TRP A 272 0.14 -5.53 -12.87
C TRP A 272 -1.27 -5.94 -12.44
N CYS A 273 -1.99 -5.01 -11.83
CA CYS A 273 -3.36 -5.20 -11.37
C CYS A 273 -4.11 -3.87 -11.43
N GLU A 274 -5.36 -3.90 -11.86
CA GLU A 274 -6.28 -2.75 -11.84
C GLU A 274 -7.62 -3.19 -11.24
N THR A 275 -8.25 -2.29 -10.48
CA THR A 275 -9.61 -2.51 -9.96
C THR A 275 -10.63 -2.29 -11.08
N VAL A 276 -11.55 -3.22 -11.23
CA VAL A 276 -12.72 -3.16 -12.11
C VAL A 276 -13.96 -2.90 -11.27
N VAL A 277 -14.84 -2.04 -11.75
CA VAL A 277 -16.13 -1.75 -11.10
C VAL A 277 -17.28 -2.04 -12.04
N GLY A 278 -18.39 -2.49 -11.46
CA GLY A 278 -19.56 -2.86 -12.22
C GLY A 278 -20.65 -3.47 -11.33
N LEU A 279 -21.39 -4.42 -11.88
CA LEU A 279 -22.40 -5.18 -11.16
C LEU A 279 -22.04 -6.67 -11.17
N SER A 280 -22.31 -7.37 -10.06
CA SER A 280 -22.40 -8.80 -10.04
C SER A 280 -23.81 -9.21 -9.58
N ARG A 281 -24.53 -9.97 -10.41
CA ARG A 281 -25.93 -10.35 -10.17
C ARG A 281 -26.83 -9.16 -9.81
N ASN A 282 -26.62 -8.03 -10.51
CA ASN A 282 -27.33 -6.75 -10.32
C ASN A 282 -27.03 -6.02 -8.98
N VAL A 283 -25.94 -6.37 -8.30
CA VAL A 283 -25.46 -5.65 -7.11
C VAL A 283 -24.16 -4.97 -7.46
N SER A 284 -23.97 -3.71 -7.01
CA SER A 284 -22.70 -2.99 -7.20
C SER A 284 -21.54 -3.82 -6.66
N HIS A 285 -20.52 -3.97 -7.48
CA HIS A 285 -19.41 -4.88 -7.21
C HIS A 285 -18.07 -4.34 -7.71
N ALA A 286 -16.98 -4.79 -7.09
CA ALA A 286 -15.62 -4.48 -7.49
C ALA A 286 -14.77 -5.75 -7.46
N TRP A 287 -13.93 -5.93 -8.48
CA TRP A 287 -12.97 -7.02 -8.61
C TRP A 287 -11.71 -6.53 -9.34
N ASN A 288 -10.88 -7.41 -9.88
CA ASN A 288 -9.61 -7.03 -10.47
C ASN A 288 -9.43 -7.55 -11.90
N LEU A 289 -8.63 -6.81 -12.67
CA LEU A 289 -8.01 -7.26 -13.90
C LEU A 289 -6.52 -7.44 -13.67
N VAL A 290 -5.96 -8.58 -14.08
CA VAL A 290 -4.54 -8.93 -13.96
C VAL A 290 -3.95 -9.24 -15.34
N ARG A 291 -2.61 -9.31 -15.45
CA ARG A 291 -1.93 -9.52 -16.71
C ARG A 291 -0.99 -10.71 -16.67
N LEU A 292 -1.15 -11.60 -17.64
CA LEU A 292 -0.19 -12.64 -18.01
C LEU A 292 0.37 -12.38 -19.41
N GLU A 293 1.33 -13.19 -19.85
CA GLU A 293 1.84 -13.15 -21.23
C GLU A 293 0.74 -13.38 -22.28
N SER A 294 -0.20 -14.26 -21.96
CA SER A 294 -1.32 -14.63 -22.83
C SER A 294 -2.42 -13.57 -22.92
N GLY A 295 -2.37 -12.50 -22.14
CA GLY A 295 -3.37 -11.43 -22.11
C GLY A 295 -3.74 -10.99 -20.71
N THR A 296 -4.86 -10.28 -20.59
CA THR A 296 -5.43 -9.84 -19.31
C THR A 296 -6.62 -10.70 -18.92
N TYR A 297 -6.82 -10.90 -17.63
CA TYR A 297 -7.80 -11.82 -17.05
C TYR A 297 -8.49 -11.18 -15.85
N HIS A 298 -9.74 -11.53 -15.64
CA HIS A 298 -10.47 -11.13 -14.44
C HIS A 298 -10.14 -12.06 -13.27
N VAL A 299 -10.00 -11.45 -12.08
CA VAL A 299 -9.84 -12.13 -10.79
C VAL A 299 -10.80 -11.49 -9.81
N ASP A 300 -11.73 -12.26 -9.28
CA ASP A 300 -12.62 -11.82 -8.22
C ASP A 300 -12.37 -12.62 -6.94
N VAL A 301 -11.55 -12.07 -6.07
CA VAL A 301 -11.19 -12.70 -4.80
C VAL A 301 -12.40 -12.79 -3.88
N THR A 302 -13.34 -11.84 -3.95
CA THR A 302 -14.55 -11.84 -3.14
C THR A 302 -15.43 -13.07 -3.42
N TRP A 303 -15.64 -13.38 -4.69
CA TRP A 303 -16.43 -14.54 -5.11
C TRP A 303 -15.66 -15.87 -5.04
N SER A 304 -14.32 -15.79 -5.07
CA SER A 304 -13.43 -16.92 -4.82
C SER A 304 -13.31 -17.26 -3.33
N ASP A 305 -13.60 -16.30 -2.43
CA ASP A 305 -13.60 -16.51 -0.99
C ASP A 305 -14.88 -17.24 -0.57
N GLY A 306 -14.90 -18.56 -0.73
CA GLY A 306 -15.90 -19.40 -0.11
C GLY A 306 -15.65 -19.46 1.40
N SER A 307 -16.71 -19.35 2.21
CA SER A 307 -16.67 -19.33 3.68
C SER A 307 -15.96 -20.53 4.34
N ASP A 308 -15.63 -21.57 3.57
CA ASP A 308 -14.89 -22.75 4.00
C ASP A 308 -13.81 -23.03 2.96
N ILE A 309 -12.56 -22.70 3.27
CA ILE A 309 -11.39 -23.06 2.45
C ILE A 309 -11.34 -24.58 2.32
N PRO A 310 -11.52 -25.17 1.12
CA PRO A 310 -11.32 -26.58 0.96
C PRO A 310 -9.88 -26.95 1.30
N PRO A 311 -9.63 -28.05 2.01
CA PRO A 311 -8.28 -28.47 2.37
C PRO A 311 -7.34 -28.68 1.18
N ASP A 312 -7.92 -28.85 -0.03
CA ASP A 312 -7.20 -29.05 -1.30
C ASP A 312 -7.03 -27.77 -2.13
N GLY A 313 -7.65 -26.66 -1.70
CA GLY A 313 -7.47 -25.32 -2.31
C GLY A 313 -8.02 -25.19 -3.74
N LEU A 314 -8.78 -26.15 -4.26
CA LEU A 314 -9.20 -26.18 -5.66
C LEU A 314 -10.46 -25.34 -5.94
N ASP A 315 -11.43 -25.29 -5.01
CA ASP A 315 -12.68 -24.53 -5.19
C ASP A 315 -12.49 -23.01 -5.03
N TRP A 316 -11.30 -22.55 -4.62
CA TRP A 316 -10.95 -21.15 -4.44
C TRP A 316 -10.82 -20.36 -5.73
N PHE A 317 -10.84 -21.01 -6.87
CA PHE A 317 -10.43 -20.41 -8.13
C PHE A 317 -11.53 -20.37 -9.17
N ASP A 318 -12.81 -20.50 -8.75
CA ASP A 318 -13.96 -20.39 -9.67
C ASP A 318 -14.02 -19.00 -10.35
N TYR A 319 -13.52 -17.95 -9.68
CA TYR A 319 -13.46 -16.60 -10.23
C TYR A 319 -12.02 -16.10 -10.38
N PHE A 320 -11.10 -17.00 -10.71
CA PHE A 320 -9.69 -16.70 -10.90
C PHE A 320 -9.23 -16.93 -12.34
N MET A 321 -8.58 -15.89 -12.92
CA MET A 321 -8.08 -15.90 -14.30
C MET A 321 -9.17 -16.13 -15.35
N LEU A 322 -10.35 -15.54 -15.15
CA LEU A 322 -11.46 -15.63 -16.09
C LEU A 322 -11.23 -14.72 -17.31
N THR A 323 -11.62 -15.23 -18.47
CA THR A 323 -11.73 -14.45 -19.72
C THR A 323 -12.88 -13.45 -19.66
N GLN A 324 -12.96 -12.56 -20.66
CA GLN A 324 -14.07 -11.62 -20.80
C GLN A 324 -15.42 -12.32 -20.88
N ASP A 325 -15.52 -13.39 -21.67
CA ASP A 325 -16.79 -14.11 -21.86
C ASP A 325 -17.21 -14.87 -20.59
N GLU A 326 -16.25 -15.39 -19.82
CA GLU A 326 -16.51 -16.12 -18.60
C GLU A 326 -16.99 -15.20 -17.46
N ILE A 327 -16.37 -14.07 -17.26
CA ILE A 327 -16.81 -13.13 -16.20
C ILE A 327 -18.19 -12.53 -16.52
N LEU A 328 -18.50 -12.28 -17.79
CA LEU A 328 -19.77 -11.70 -18.22
C LEU A 328 -20.99 -12.66 -18.06
N ILE A 329 -20.79 -13.90 -17.61
CA ILE A 329 -21.90 -14.81 -17.31
C ILE A 329 -22.78 -14.25 -16.17
N ASP A 330 -22.16 -13.59 -15.18
CA ASP A 330 -22.87 -13.06 -14.00
C ASP A 330 -22.35 -11.70 -13.53
N HIS A 331 -21.44 -11.06 -14.30
CA HIS A 331 -20.93 -9.71 -14.05
C HIS A 331 -21.22 -8.78 -15.24
N ASP A 332 -21.47 -7.51 -14.95
CA ASP A 332 -21.55 -6.41 -15.93
C ASP A 332 -20.46 -5.38 -15.60
N ILE A 333 -19.76 -4.87 -16.61
CA ILE A 333 -18.60 -3.96 -16.45
C ILE A 333 -18.99 -2.53 -16.76
N ASP A 334 -18.85 -1.62 -15.82
CA ASP A 334 -19.23 -0.20 -15.98
C ASP A 334 -18.11 0.65 -16.59
N ASN A 335 -16.84 0.36 -16.30
CA ASN A 335 -15.70 1.20 -16.71
C ASN A 335 -15.11 0.86 -18.09
N GLY A 336 -15.74 -0.04 -18.84
CA GLY A 336 -15.31 -0.41 -20.20
C GLY A 336 -14.02 -1.26 -20.25
N THR A 337 -13.59 -1.79 -19.13
CA THR A 337 -12.42 -2.70 -19.03
C THR A 337 -12.70 -3.99 -19.82
N VAL A 338 -11.73 -4.45 -20.60
CA VAL A 338 -11.85 -5.66 -21.41
C VAL A 338 -10.67 -6.59 -21.18
N ALA A 339 -10.94 -7.83 -20.76
CA ALA A 339 -9.94 -8.89 -20.72
C ALA A 339 -9.61 -9.39 -22.14
N THR A 340 -8.35 -9.67 -22.40
CA THR A 340 -7.82 -10.07 -23.72
C THR A 340 -7.27 -11.49 -23.73
N GLY A 341 -7.23 -12.15 -22.58
CA GLY A 341 -6.71 -13.51 -22.43
C GLY A 341 -7.63 -14.58 -23.05
N THR A 342 -7.08 -15.74 -23.28
CA THR A 342 -7.81 -16.94 -23.69
C THR A 342 -7.94 -17.88 -22.51
N HIS A 343 -8.97 -18.74 -22.52
CA HIS A 343 -9.23 -19.67 -21.41
C HIS A 343 -7.97 -20.43 -20.94
N ILE A 344 -7.80 -20.51 -19.64
CA ILE A 344 -6.73 -21.25 -18.96
C ILE A 344 -7.39 -22.33 -18.11
N ASP A 345 -7.04 -23.59 -18.36
CA ASP A 345 -7.48 -24.68 -17.50
C ASP A 345 -6.89 -24.50 -16.09
N PRO A 346 -7.71 -24.59 -15.01
CA PRO A 346 -7.18 -24.50 -13.66
C PRO A 346 -6.21 -25.67 -13.37
N PRO A 347 -5.29 -25.50 -12.43
CA PRO A 347 -4.40 -26.59 -12.03
C PRO A 347 -5.23 -27.75 -11.43
N ILE A 348 -4.93 -28.96 -11.86
CA ILE A 348 -5.55 -30.20 -11.41
C ILE A 348 -4.89 -30.67 -10.12
#